data_e1a81b3f4574e89f8987a870cf570b6e
#
_entry.id   e1a81b3f4574e89f8987a870cf570b6e
#
_cell.length_a   1.000
_cell.length_b   1.000
_cell.length_c   1.000
_cell.angle_alpha   90.00
_cell.angle_beta   90.00
_cell.angle_gamma   90.00
#
_symmetry.space_group_name_H-M   'P 1'
#
loop_
_entity.id
_entity.type
_entity.pdbx_description
1 polymer ?
#
loop_
_entity_poly.entity_id
_entity_poly.type
_entity_poly.pdbx_seq_one_letter_code
_entity_poly.pdbx_strand_id
1 'polypeptide(L)'
;MPFQQVLRDVVFADPQVRILFTLVICTFIGTLAQDALLEPYGALVLGMSVGDTTRLTMYWGLGVLASMLLSGLFLIKWLGYMKLMRTGIIASILVFIGLIVTGLMGNVGIFKSLVFVMGIGTGLAGAGMLSAIISFTTPIRAGMLMGVWGVANMVGHAVGNLTGGILVDSVRYATGNAFFAYSSLFTMEAVILLVALNLTTKLNANTSRAHVEETEILAGVAAAD
;
A
#
# COMPACT_ATOMS: atom_id res chain seq x y z
N MET A 1 -22.26 12.26 -11.32
CA MET A 1 -22.65 10.84 -11.21
C MET A 1 -22.61 10.42 -9.76
N PRO A 2 -23.57 9.65 -9.22
CA PRO A 2 -23.49 9.11 -7.88
C PRO A 2 -22.33 8.11 -7.77
N PHE A 3 -21.66 8.04 -6.61
CA PHE A 3 -20.46 7.23 -6.38
C PHE A 3 -20.66 5.73 -6.75
N GLN A 4 -21.87 5.19 -6.51
CA GLN A 4 -22.18 3.80 -6.88
C GLN A 4 -22.14 3.54 -8.39
N GLN A 5 -22.54 4.52 -9.22
CA GLN A 5 -22.44 4.41 -10.68
C GLN A 5 -20.96 4.45 -11.11
N VAL A 6 -20.15 5.31 -10.48
CA VAL A 6 -18.70 5.37 -10.77
C VAL A 6 -18.02 4.03 -10.48
N LEU A 7 -18.31 3.42 -9.35
CA LEU A 7 -17.77 2.10 -9.01
C LEU A 7 -18.18 1.06 -10.05
N ARG A 8 -19.48 1.03 -10.44
CA ARG A 8 -20.02 0.05 -11.36
C ARG A 8 -19.47 0.24 -12.77
N ASP A 9 -19.47 1.46 -13.28
CA ASP A 9 -19.23 1.75 -14.69
C ASP A 9 -17.75 2.00 -15.01
N VAL A 10 -16.92 2.24 -14.00
CA VAL A 10 -15.47 2.49 -14.17
C VAL A 10 -14.63 1.38 -13.56
N VAL A 11 -14.87 1.01 -12.30
CA VAL A 11 -14.02 0.04 -11.61
C VAL A 11 -14.40 -1.39 -11.97
N PHE A 12 -15.69 -1.71 -12.00
CA PHE A 12 -16.15 -3.08 -12.26
C PHE A 12 -16.32 -3.40 -13.74
N ALA A 13 -16.44 -2.38 -14.62
CA ALA A 13 -16.57 -2.59 -16.05
C ALA A 13 -15.25 -3.05 -16.70
N ASP A 14 -14.10 -2.51 -16.28
CA ASP A 14 -12.79 -2.89 -16.80
C ASP A 14 -12.07 -3.85 -15.84
N PRO A 15 -11.78 -5.10 -16.26
CA PRO A 15 -11.06 -6.07 -15.46
C PRO A 15 -9.66 -5.59 -15.00
N GLN A 16 -8.97 -4.78 -15.81
CA GLN A 16 -7.65 -4.26 -15.47
C GLN A 16 -7.74 -3.19 -14.39
N VAL A 17 -8.73 -2.29 -14.48
CA VAL A 17 -9.00 -1.29 -13.43
C VAL A 17 -9.37 -1.97 -12.11
N ARG A 18 -10.19 -3.02 -12.17
CA ARG A 18 -10.54 -3.82 -10.99
C ARG A 18 -9.32 -4.47 -10.33
N ILE A 19 -8.42 -5.08 -11.13
CA ILE A 19 -7.15 -5.65 -10.61
C ILE A 19 -6.31 -4.56 -9.96
N LEU A 20 -6.19 -3.38 -10.59
CA LEU A 20 -5.44 -2.25 -10.06
C LEU A 20 -6.00 -1.80 -8.70
N PHE A 21 -7.31 -1.60 -8.57
CA PHE A 21 -7.91 -1.20 -7.30
C PHE A 21 -7.82 -2.26 -6.22
N THR A 22 -7.97 -3.54 -6.56
CA THR A 22 -7.75 -4.64 -5.62
C THR A 22 -6.30 -4.63 -5.13
N LEU A 23 -5.34 -4.43 -6.03
CA LEU A 23 -3.93 -4.29 -5.68
C LEU A 23 -3.68 -3.10 -4.74
N VAL A 24 -4.28 -1.94 -5.04
CA VAL A 24 -4.18 -0.73 -4.20
C VAL A 24 -4.71 -1.01 -2.79
N ILE A 25 -5.90 -1.59 -2.66
CA ILE A 25 -6.50 -1.93 -1.36
C ILE A 25 -5.61 -2.93 -0.60
N CYS A 26 -5.17 -4.03 -1.25
CA CYS A 26 -4.28 -5.00 -0.62
C CYS A 26 -2.96 -4.36 -0.17
N THR A 27 -2.38 -3.47 -0.98
CA THR A 27 -1.14 -2.80 -0.61
C THR A 27 -1.36 -1.87 0.59
N PHE A 28 -2.45 -1.11 0.64
CA PHE A 28 -2.75 -0.26 1.79
C PHE A 28 -3.07 -1.05 3.05
N ILE A 29 -3.84 -2.14 2.96
CA ILE A 29 -4.04 -3.03 4.11
C ILE A 29 -2.69 -3.56 4.60
N GLY A 30 -1.82 -4.03 3.70
CA GLY A 30 -0.53 -4.62 4.04
C GLY A 30 0.57 -3.62 4.39
N THR A 31 0.40 -2.31 4.21
CA THR A 31 1.43 -1.31 4.55
C THR A 31 1.01 -0.31 5.61
N LEU A 32 -0.27 -0.22 5.95
CA LEU A 32 -0.80 0.77 6.89
C LEU A 32 -1.46 0.16 8.13
N ALA A 33 -1.63 -1.16 8.21
CA ALA A 33 -2.20 -1.81 9.39
C ALA A 33 -1.31 -1.63 10.63
N GLN A 34 0.03 -1.53 10.46
CA GLN A 34 0.96 -1.31 11.54
C GLN A 34 1.06 0.16 11.99
N ASP A 35 0.46 1.11 11.30
CA ASP A 35 0.62 2.54 11.60
C ASP A 35 0.25 2.86 13.07
N ALA A 36 -0.87 2.31 13.55
CA ALA A 36 -1.27 2.41 14.94
C ALA A 36 -0.57 1.41 15.88
N LEU A 37 0.08 0.35 15.36
CA LEU A 37 0.59 -0.78 16.15
C LEU A 37 2.11 -0.80 16.28
N LEU A 38 2.82 0.01 15.49
CA LEU A 38 4.28 0.08 15.49
C LEU A 38 4.84 0.70 16.79
N GLU A 39 4.22 1.73 17.31
CA GLU A 39 4.60 2.36 18.57
C GLU A 39 4.41 1.43 19.78
N PRO A 40 3.24 0.77 19.95
CA PRO A 40 3.06 -0.24 20.97
C PRO A 40 4.02 -1.43 20.85
N TYR A 41 4.37 -1.85 19.62
CA TYR A 41 5.40 -2.88 19.41
C TYR A 41 6.77 -2.44 19.97
N GLY A 42 7.20 -1.24 19.63
CA GLY A 42 8.45 -0.67 20.16
C GLY A 42 8.47 -0.60 21.69
N ALA A 43 7.37 -0.22 22.31
CA ALA A 43 7.26 -0.14 23.75
C ALA A 43 7.20 -1.51 24.43
N LEU A 44 6.35 -2.42 23.96
CA LEU A 44 6.04 -3.70 24.64
C LEU A 44 7.04 -4.81 24.35
N VAL A 45 7.64 -4.80 23.15
CA VAL A 45 8.57 -5.87 22.72
C VAL A 45 10.03 -5.42 22.87
N LEU A 46 10.34 -4.16 22.54
CA LEU A 46 11.71 -3.64 22.57
C LEU A 46 12.01 -2.77 23.78
N GLY A 47 11.04 -2.52 24.68
CA GLY A 47 11.22 -1.72 25.88
C GLY A 47 11.56 -0.25 25.63
N MET A 48 11.14 0.30 24.48
CA MET A 48 11.41 1.68 24.10
C MET A 48 10.61 2.67 24.95
N SER A 49 11.18 3.85 25.20
CA SER A 49 10.49 4.94 25.88
C SER A 49 9.39 5.53 24.98
N VAL A 50 8.36 6.15 25.56
CA VAL A 50 7.27 6.83 24.81
C VAL A 50 7.84 7.87 23.84
N GLY A 51 8.84 8.66 24.27
CA GLY A 51 9.49 9.64 23.40
C GLY A 51 10.24 9.03 22.22
N ASP A 52 10.78 7.82 22.36
CA ASP A 52 11.45 7.10 21.28
C ASP A 52 10.46 6.47 20.31
N THR A 53 9.34 5.92 20.82
CA THR A 53 8.31 5.31 19.95
C THR A 53 7.61 6.36 19.09
N THR A 54 7.30 7.53 19.64
CA THR A 54 6.72 8.64 18.85
C THR A 54 7.64 9.11 17.72
N ARG A 55 8.97 9.01 17.90
CA ARG A 55 9.93 9.32 16.80
C ARG A 55 9.91 8.31 15.66
N LEU A 56 9.34 7.13 15.84
CA LEU A 56 9.24 6.13 14.77
C LEU A 56 8.42 6.65 13.59
N THR A 57 7.31 7.35 13.86
CA THR A 57 6.50 8.00 12.82
C THR A 57 7.31 9.01 12.01
N MET A 58 8.23 9.76 12.67
CA MET A 58 9.14 10.67 11.97
C MET A 58 10.11 9.91 11.04
N TYR A 59 10.74 8.82 11.50
CA TYR A 59 11.63 8.01 10.66
C TYR A 59 10.91 7.43 9.46
N TRP A 60 9.73 6.87 9.68
CA TRP A 60 8.87 6.37 8.61
C TRP A 60 8.49 7.48 7.63
N GLY A 61 7.99 8.61 8.11
CA GLY A 61 7.59 9.76 7.28
C GLY A 61 8.74 10.33 6.44
N LEU A 62 9.95 10.43 7.01
CA LEU A 62 11.15 10.85 6.27
C LEU A 62 11.48 9.86 5.14
N GLY A 63 11.36 8.56 5.38
CA GLY A 63 11.52 7.52 4.36
C GLY A 63 10.51 7.66 3.21
N VAL A 64 9.23 7.87 3.55
CA VAL A 64 8.15 8.10 2.57
C VAL A 64 8.44 9.34 1.73
N LEU A 65 8.71 10.48 2.37
CA LEU A 65 8.99 11.74 1.67
C LEU A 65 10.18 11.62 0.73
N ALA A 66 11.30 11.09 1.22
CA ALA A 66 12.51 10.93 0.42
C ALA A 66 12.25 10.05 -0.81
N SER A 67 11.60 8.89 -0.62
CA SER A 67 11.35 7.96 -1.70
C SER A 67 10.30 8.48 -2.70
N MET A 68 9.26 9.19 -2.26
CA MET A 68 8.28 9.81 -3.16
C MET A 68 8.90 10.92 -4.00
N LEU A 69 9.74 11.81 -3.39
CA LEU A 69 10.45 12.85 -4.12
C LEU A 69 11.40 12.25 -5.17
N LEU A 70 12.23 11.29 -4.77
CA LEU A 70 13.14 10.59 -5.69
C LEU A 70 12.38 9.87 -6.80
N SER A 71 11.23 9.27 -6.49
CA SER A 71 10.38 8.61 -7.46
C SER A 71 9.85 9.59 -8.51
N GLY A 72 9.32 10.73 -8.09
CA GLY A 72 8.80 11.75 -9.01
C GLY A 72 9.89 12.38 -9.88
N LEU A 73 11.07 12.64 -9.32
CA LEU A 73 12.16 13.30 -10.03
C LEU A 73 12.89 12.38 -11.02
N PHE A 74 13.19 11.14 -10.61
CA PHE A 74 14.10 10.27 -11.33
C PHE A 74 13.60 8.84 -11.54
N LEU A 75 13.12 8.16 -10.48
CA LEU A 75 12.95 6.71 -10.51
C LEU A 75 11.85 6.25 -11.47
N ILE A 76 10.75 6.99 -11.57
CA ILE A 76 9.64 6.67 -12.50
C ILE A 76 10.14 6.72 -13.95
N LYS A 77 11.00 7.70 -14.29
CA LYS A 77 11.55 7.84 -15.64
C LYS A 77 12.49 6.70 -16.01
N TRP A 78 13.25 6.17 -15.03
CA TRP A 78 14.27 5.15 -15.28
C TRP A 78 13.74 3.73 -15.16
N LEU A 79 12.95 3.45 -14.14
CA LEU A 79 12.45 2.11 -13.82
C LEU A 79 11.04 1.85 -14.36
N GLY A 80 10.28 2.92 -14.60
CA GLY A 80 8.85 2.83 -14.85
C GLY A 80 8.05 2.54 -13.58
N TYR A 81 6.78 2.93 -13.57
CA TYR A 81 5.91 2.83 -12.41
C TYR A 81 5.68 1.39 -11.91
N MET A 82 5.64 0.42 -12.84
CA MET A 82 5.39 -0.99 -12.48
C MET A 82 6.54 -1.61 -11.68
N LYS A 83 7.78 -1.38 -12.11
CA LYS A 83 8.97 -1.88 -11.40
C LYS A 83 9.11 -1.16 -10.06
N LEU A 84 8.85 0.16 -10.05
CA LEU A 84 8.91 0.96 -8.84
C LEU A 84 7.95 0.45 -7.76
N MET A 85 6.70 0.21 -8.14
CA MET A 85 5.67 -0.35 -7.27
C MET A 85 6.07 -1.73 -6.72
N ARG A 86 6.55 -2.63 -7.59
CA ARG A 86 7.03 -3.96 -7.17
C ARG A 86 8.20 -3.88 -6.20
N THR A 87 9.16 -3.00 -6.47
CA THR A 87 10.31 -2.79 -5.58
C THR A 87 9.86 -2.31 -4.21
N GLY A 88 8.91 -1.37 -4.14
CA GLY A 88 8.34 -0.89 -2.88
C GLY A 88 7.64 -2.00 -2.08
N ILE A 89 6.81 -2.82 -2.75
CA ILE A 89 6.11 -3.95 -2.11
C ILE A 89 7.13 -4.99 -1.60
N ILE A 90 8.13 -5.37 -2.40
CA ILE A 90 9.17 -6.33 -1.99
C ILE A 90 9.97 -5.77 -0.80
N ALA A 91 10.36 -4.49 -0.83
CA ALA A 91 11.07 -3.85 0.27
C ALA A 91 10.24 -3.92 1.57
N SER A 92 8.94 -3.63 1.51
CA SER A 92 8.04 -3.72 2.67
C SER A 92 7.93 -5.14 3.22
N ILE A 93 7.82 -6.17 2.36
CA ILE A 93 7.82 -7.58 2.79
C ILE A 93 9.11 -7.93 3.54
N LEU A 94 10.26 -7.55 2.99
CA LEU A 94 11.55 -7.83 3.62
C LEU A 94 11.70 -7.11 4.96
N VAL A 95 11.18 -5.88 5.06
CA VAL A 95 11.18 -5.13 6.31
C VAL A 95 10.31 -5.81 7.35
N PHE A 96 9.12 -6.32 7.04
CA PHE A 96 8.30 -7.02 8.02
C PHE A 96 8.98 -8.28 8.57
N ILE A 97 9.67 -9.04 7.72
CA ILE A 97 10.50 -10.15 8.16
C ILE A 97 11.62 -9.63 9.09
N GLY A 98 12.28 -8.54 8.72
CA GLY A 98 13.30 -7.89 9.54
C GLY A 98 12.78 -7.42 10.89
N LEU A 99 11.56 -6.86 10.97
CA LEU A 99 10.93 -6.42 12.21
C LEU A 99 10.69 -7.59 13.18
N ILE A 100 10.27 -8.74 12.67
CA ILE A 100 10.14 -9.97 13.48
C ILE A 100 11.52 -10.38 14.03
N VAL A 101 12.55 -10.41 13.18
CA VAL A 101 13.91 -10.78 13.60
C VAL A 101 14.46 -9.80 14.65
N THR A 102 14.25 -8.49 14.47
CA THR A 102 14.72 -7.49 15.45
C THR A 102 14.02 -7.60 16.79
N GLY A 103 12.75 -8.03 16.81
CA GLY A 103 12.04 -8.33 18.06
C GLY A 103 12.67 -9.47 18.84
N LEU A 104 13.20 -10.50 18.15
CA LEU A 104 13.96 -11.59 18.78
C LEU A 104 15.32 -11.12 19.30
N MET A 105 15.98 -10.22 18.55
CA MET A 105 17.32 -9.72 18.90
C MET A 105 17.30 -8.61 19.97
N GLY A 106 16.17 -7.96 20.18
CA GLY A 106 16.05 -6.81 21.09
C GLY A 106 16.84 -5.57 20.64
N ASN A 107 17.19 -5.46 19.35
CA ASN A 107 18.06 -4.38 18.86
C ASN A 107 17.25 -3.18 18.35
N VAL A 108 17.11 -2.16 19.19
CA VAL A 108 16.37 -0.91 18.90
C VAL A 108 17.00 -0.12 17.74
N GLY A 109 18.33 -0.16 17.56
CA GLY A 109 19.00 0.58 16.47
C GLY A 109 18.63 0.02 15.10
N ILE A 110 18.67 -1.30 14.94
CA ILE A 110 18.27 -1.97 13.69
C ILE A 110 16.76 -1.75 13.45
N PHE A 111 15.94 -1.82 14.50
CA PHE A 111 14.50 -1.57 14.41
C PHE A 111 14.20 -0.16 13.84
N LYS A 112 14.80 0.91 14.39
CA LYS A 112 14.64 2.29 13.89
C LYS A 112 15.05 2.41 12.41
N SER A 113 16.14 1.75 12.02
CA SER A 113 16.60 1.73 10.63
C SER A 113 15.61 1.00 9.71
N LEU A 114 15.03 -0.12 10.15
CA LEU A 114 14.01 -0.83 9.38
C LEU A 114 12.72 -0.02 9.23
N VAL A 115 12.32 0.74 10.25
CA VAL A 115 11.16 1.65 10.15
C VAL A 115 11.39 2.73 9.08
N PHE A 116 12.60 3.27 8.98
CA PHE A 116 12.95 4.20 7.91
C PHE A 116 12.89 3.54 6.52
N VAL A 117 13.45 2.32 6.38
CA VAL A 117 13.39 1.53 5.13
C VAL A 117 11.95 1.15 4.78
N MET A 118 11.09 0.88 5.79
CA MET A 118 9.66 0.66 5.61
C MET A 118 9.00 1.89 4.97
N GLY A 119 9.33 3.09 5.45
CA GLY A 119 8.88 4.34 4.83
C GLY A 119 9.29 4.45 3.37
N ILE A 120 10.55 4.08 3.05
CA ILE A 120 11.01 4.04 1.65
C ILE A 120 10.15 3.06 0.83
N GLY A 121 9.92 1.84 1.31
CA GLY A 121 9.08 0.84 0.63
C GLY A 121 7.67 1.35 0.37
N THR A 122 7.03 1.93 1.40
CA THR A 122 5.69 2.53 1.30
C THR A 122 5.64 3.67 0.28
N GLY A 123 6.62 4.56 0.30
CA GLY A 123 6.67 5.69 -0.64
C GLY A 123 6.92 5.27 -2.08
N LEU A 124 7.79 4.27 -2.32
CA LEU A 124 8.01 3.69 -3.67
C LEU A 124 6.74 3.02 -4.20
N ALA A 125 6.08 2.19 -3.37
CA ALA A 125 4.83 1.54 -3.74
C ALA A 125 3.73 2.56 -4.04
N GLY A 126 3.56 3.57 -3.17
CA GLY A 126 2.58 4.64 -3.32
C GLY A 126 2.79 5.47 -4.59
N ALA A 127 4.03 5.91 -4.87
CA ALA A 127 4.36 6.64 -6.08
C ALA A 127 4.13 5.80 -7.35
N GLY A 128 4.47 4.51 -7.31
CA GLY A 128 4.22 3.56 -8.39
C GLY A 128 2.72 3.36 -8.65
N MET A 129 1.92 3.16 -7.60
CA MET A 129 0.46 3.03 -7.70
C MET A 129 -0.20 4.29 -8.24
N LEU A 130 0.17 5.47 -7.74
CA LEU A 130 -0.36 6.75 -8.21
C LEU A 130 -0.09 6.94 -9.71
N SER A 131 1.14 6.65 -10.15
CA SER A 131 1.52 6.72 -11.55
C SER A 131 0.80 5.68 -12.41
N ALA A 132 0.55 4.47 -11.85
CA ALA A 132 -0.27 3.46 -12.51
C ALA A 132 -1.69 3.98 -12.76
N ILE A 133 -2.36 4.53 -11.75
CA ILE A 133 -3.72 5.09 -11.88
C ILE A 133 -3.77 6.14 -13.00
N ILE A 134 -2.79 7.05 -13.04
CA ILE A 134 -2.70 8.06 -14.11
C ILE A 134 -2.54 7.39 -15.49
N SER A 135 -1.79 6.30 -15.58
CA SER A 135 -1.58 5.58 -16.84
C SER A 135 -2.80 4.78 -17.33
N PHE A 136 -3.73 4.45 -16.43
CA PHE A 136 -4.97 3.73 -16.72
C PHE A 136 -6.16 4.64 -17.01
N THR A 137 -5.96 5.96 -17.03
CA THR A 137 -7.07 6.93 -17.19
C THR A 137 -6.85 7.88 -18.35
N THR A 138 -7.97 8.45 -18.85
CA THR A 138 -7.97 9.62 -19.72
C THR A 138 -8.10 10.90 -18.90
N PRO A 139 -7.71 12.09 -19.43
CA PRO A 139 -7.85 13.36 -18.70
C PRO A 139 -9.26 13.63 -18.17
N ILE A 140 -10.30 13.16 -18.89
CA ILE A 140 -11.70 13.34 -18.52
C ILE A 140 -12.07 12.52 -17.27
N ARG A 141 -11.49 11.34 -17.10
CA ARG A 141 -11.77 10.40 -16.00
C ARG A 141 -10.78 10.49 -14.83
N ALA A 142 -9.70 11.28 -14.97
CA ALA A 142 -8.63 11.35 -13.99
C ALA A 142 -9.11 11.71 -12.59
N GLY A 143 -9.94 12.76 -12.47
CA GLY A 143 -10.48 13.16 -11.15
C GLY A 143 -11.33 12.08 -10.49
N MET A 144 -12.07 11.31 -11.27
CA MET A 144 -12.92 10.23 -10.80
C MET A 144 -12.10 9.05 -10.27
N LEU A 145 -11.07 8.61 -11.01
CA LEU A 145 -10.17 7.53 -10.56
C LEU A 145 -9.32 7.94 -9.35
N MET A 146 -8.92 9.23 -9.26
CA MET A 146 -8.26 9.76 -8.07
C MET A 146 -9.18 9.75 -6.84
N GLY A 147 -10.46 10.06 -7.02
CA GLY A 147 -11.47 9.93 -5.96
C GLY A 147 -11.63 8.49 -5.47
N VAL A 148 -11.73 7.54 -6.40
CA VAL A 148 -11.81 6.10 -6.07
C VAL A 148 -10.52 5.62 -5.39
N TRP A 149 -9.34 6.09 -5.83
CA TRP A 149 -8.07 5.82 -5.16
C TRP A 149 -8.07 6.33 -3.71
N GLY A 150 -8.55 7.56 -3.48
CA GLY A 150 -8.69 8.11 -2.12
C GLY A 150 -9.58 7.24 -1.22
N VAL A 151 -10.71 6.77 -1.75
CA VAL A 151 -11.60 5.84 -1.02
C VAL A 151 -10.91 4.50 -0.77
N ALA A 152 -10.23 3.93 -1.77
CA ALA A 152 -9.49 2.67 -1.61
C ALA A 152 -8.39 2.79 -0.53
N ASN A 153 -7.69 3.93 -0.47
CA ASN A 153 -6.72 4.25 0.58
C ASN A 153 -7.38 4.25 1.96
N MET A 154 -8.47 5.02 2.12
CA MET A 154 -9.19 5.13 3.39
C MET A 154 -9.75 3.79 3.87
N VAL A 155 -10.35 3.01 2.96
CA VAL A 155 -10.87 1.67 3.26
C VAL A 155 -9.73 0.73 3.63
N GLY A 156 -8.64 0.73 2.86
CA GLY A 156 -7.47 -0.09 3.15
C GLY A 156 -6.88 0.22 4.53
N HIS A 157 -6.75 1.49 4.87
CA HIS A 157 -6.27 1.95 6.17
C HIS A 157 -7.20 1.52 7.32
N ALA A 158 -8.50 1.77 7.16
CA ALA A 158 -9.50 1.42 8.20
C ALA A 158 -9.58 -0.10 8.41
N VAL A 159 -9.68 -0.89 7.33
CA VAL A 159 -9.74 -2.35 7.40
C VAL A 159 -8.42 -2.91 7.94
N GLY A 160 -7.28 -2.39 7.49
CA GLY A 160 -5.96 -2.81 7.97
C GLY A 160 -5.80 -2.61 9.46
N ASN A 161 -6.06 -1.39 9.97
CA ASN A 161 -5.96 -1.09 11.40
C ASN A 161 -6.92 -1.92 12.26
N LEU A 162 -8.18 -2.09 11.80
CA LEU A 162 -9.17 -2.87 12.53
C LEU A 162 -8.78 -4.36 12.58
N THR A 163 -8.46 -4.96 11.45
CA THR A 163 -8.08 -6.38 11.39
C THR A 163 -6.75 -6.64 12.09
N GLY A 164 -5.79 -5.74 11.96
CA GLY A 164 -4.51 -5.79 12.66
C GLY A 164 -4.68 -5.70 14.18
N GLY A 165 -5.48 -4.76 14.67
CA GLY A 165 -5.80 -4.63 16.09
C GLY A 165 -6.48 -5.88 16.66
N ILE A 166 -7.53 -6.37 16.00
CA ILE A 166 -8.23 -7.60 16.41
C ILE A 166 -7.27 -8.79 16.44
N LEU A 167 -6.40 -8.94 15.44
CA LEU A 167 -5.44 -10.03 15.38
C LEU A 167 -4.45 -9.96 16.56
N VAL A 168 -3.85 -8.78 16.78
CA VAL A 168 -2.88 -8.57 17.88
C VAL A 168 -3.53 -8.85 19.23
N ASP A 169 -4.72 -8.32 19.49
CA ASP A 169 -5.41 -8.54 20.76
C ASP A 169 -5.80 -10.01 20.95
N SER A 170 -6.30 -10.68 19.90
CA SER A 170 -6.68 -12.09 19.96
C SER A 170 -5.49 -13.01 20.25
N VAL A 171 -4.38 -12.81 19.54
CA VAL A 171 -3.16 -13.60 19.74
C VAL A 171 -2.54 -13.29 21.10
N ARG A 172 -2.54 -12.03 21.53
CA ARG A 172 -2.03 -11.64 22.84
C ARG A 172 -2.85 -12.23 23.96
N TYR A 173 -4.18 -12.26 23.84
CA TYR A 173 -5.07 -12.90 24.80
C TYR A 173 -4.81 -14.42 24.90
N ALA A 174 -4.63 -15.07 23.74
CA ALA A 174 -4.40 -16.52 23.70
C ALA A 174 -3.00 -16.95 24.20
N THR A 175 -1.96 -16.14 23.92
CA THR A 175 -0.56 -16.53 24.19
C THR A 175 0.05 -15.84 25.41
N GLY A 176 -0.55 -14.74 25.89
CA GLY A 176 0.02 -13.88 26.93
C GLY A 176 1.31 -13.15 26.51
N ASN A 177 1.70 -13.25 25.24
CA ASN A 177 3.01 -12.77 24.78
C ASN A 177 2.88 -11.73 23.65
N ALA A 178 3.37 -10.51 23.91
CA ALA A 178 3.31 -9.41 22.96
C ALA A 178 4.13 -9.70 21.68
N PHE A 179 5.29 -10.34 21.78
CA PHE A 179 6.11 -10.65 20.61
C PHE A 179 5.36 -11.53 19.59
N PHE A 180 4.70 -12.60 20.03
CA PHE A 180 3.93 -13.47 19.14
C PHE A 180 2.74 -12.72 18.52
N ALA A 181 2.07 -11.86 19.28
CA ALA A 181 0.95 -11.06 18.81
C ALA A 181 1.36 -10.13 17.66
N TYR A 182 2.42 -9.36 17.82
CA TYR A 182 2.90 -8.45 16.77
C TYR A 182 3.59 -9.19 15.61
N SER A 183 4.27 -10.30 15.86
CA SER A 183 4.84 -11.13 14.80
C SER A 183 3.75 -11.72 13.91
N SER A 184 2.58 -12.08 14.46
CA SER A 184 1.44 -12.52 13.66
C SER A 184 0.89 -11.40 12.76
N LEU A 185 0.87 -10.14 13.24
CA LEU A 185 0.50 -8.99 12.44
C LEU A 185 1.46 -8.82 11.25
N PHE A 186 2.77 -8.72 11.49
CA PHE A 186 3.76 -8.55 10.42
C PHE A 186 3.76 -9.71 9.43
N THR A 187 3.47 -10.92 9.89
CA THR A 187 3.30 -12.08 9.00
C THR A 187 2.06 -11.93 8.12
N MET A 188 0.92 -11.52 8.69
CA MET A 188 -0.31 -11.25 7.94
C MET A 188 -0.08 -10.17 6.87
N GLU A 189 0.56 -9.06 7.24
CA GLU A 189 0.90 -7.97 6.31
C GLU A 189 1.80 -8.45 5.17
N ALA A 190 2.86 -9.21 5.49
CA ALA A 190 3.74 -9.79 4.48
C ALA A 190 2.99 -10.72 3.51
N VAL A 191 2.05 -11.55 4.00
CA VAL A 191 1.20 -12.42 3.17
C VAL A 191 0.28 -11.60 2.27
N ILE A 192 -0.35 -10.55 2.79
CA ILE A 192 -1.21 -9.65 1.99
C ILE A 192 -0.39 -8.96 0.90
N LEU A 193 0.83 -8.50 1.22
CA LEU A 193 1.73 -7.90 0.24
C LEU A 193 2.23 -8.89 -0.81
N LEU A 194 2.40 -10.17 -0.48
CA LEU A 194 2.68 -11.21 -1.47
C LEU A 194 1.52 -11.39 -2.45
N VAL A 195 0.28 -11.32 -1.98
CA VAL A 195 -0.90 -11.30 -2.85
C VAL A 195 -0.90 -10.06 -3.73
N ALA A 196 -0.63 -8.87 -3.17
CA ALA A 196 -0.50 -7.63 -3.94
C ALA A 196 0.61 -7.73 -5.00
N LEU A 197 1.76 -8.30 -4.66
CA LEU A 197 2.86 -8.52 -5.58
C LEU A 197 2.45 -9.44 -6.75
N ASN A 198 1.71 -10.51 -6.47
CA ASN A 198 1.17 -11.39 -7.51
C ASN A 198 0.18 -10.65 -8.42
N LEU A 199 -0.67 -9.78 -7.87
CA LEU A 199 -1.59 -8.96 -8.68
C LEU A 199 -0.85 -8.02 -9.64
N THR A 200 0.35 -7.54 -9.29
CA THR A 200 1.15 -6.70 -10.20
C THR A 200 1.54 -7.43 -11.48
N THR A 201 1.64 -8.76 -11.47
CA THR A 201 2.01 -9.54 -12.67
C THR A 201 0.85 -9.64 -13.68
N LYS A 202 -0.38 -9.45 -13.22
CA LYS A 202 -1.61 -9.51 -14.01
C LYS A 202 -2.02 -8.15 -14.61
N LEU A 203 -1.34 -7.07 -14.23
CA LEU A 203 -1.62 -5.73 -14.72
C LEU A 203 -1.03 -5.49 -16.11
N ASN A 204 -1.88 -5.03 -17.03
CA ASN A 204 -1.47 -4.60 -18.38
C ASN A 204 -2.16 -3.28 -18.74
N ALA A 205 -1.43 -2.17 -18.61
CA ALA A 205 -1.95 -0.83 -18.87
C ALA A 205 -2.32 -0.60 -20.34
N ASN A 206 -1.63 -1.24 -21.28
CA ASN A 206 -1.92 -1.06 -22.71
C ASN A 206 -3.29 -1.60 -23.10
N THR A 207 -3.70 -2.73 -22.52
CA THR A 207 -5.01 -3.33 -22.75
C THR A 207 -6.14 -2.44 -22.25
N SER A 208 -5.98 -1.83 -21.08
CA SER A 208 -7.00 -0.95 -20.50
C SER A 208 -7.15 0.35 -21.28
N ARG A 209 -6.03 0.98 -21.72
CA ARG A 209 -6.10 2.18 -22.58
C ARG A 209 -6.82 1.93 -23.88
N ALA A 210 -6.50 0.86 -24.58
CA ALA A 210 -7.15 0.50 -25.83
C ALA A 210 -8.67 0.34 -25.66
N HIS A 211 -9.09 -0.32 -24.58
CA HIS A 211 -10.52 -0.51 -24.29
C HIS A 211 -11.25 0.80 -23.96
N VAL A 212 -10.61 1.72 -23.24
CA VAL A 212 -11.19 3.02 -22.92
C VAL A 212 -11.31 3.90 -24.15
N GLU A 213 -10.27 3.96 -25.00
CA GLU A 213 -10.27 4.71 -26.25
C GLU A 213 -11.36 4.21 -27.22
N GLU A 214 -11.49 2.88 -27.36
CA GLU A 214 -12.55 2.26 -28.18
C GLU A 214 -13.94 2.64 -27.67
N THR A 215 -14.17 2.59 -26.36
CA THR A 215 -15.44 2.94 -25.73
C THR A 215 -15.79 4.42 -25.92
N GLU A 216 -14.80 5.32 -25.82
CA GLU A 216 -14.99 6.77 -26.03
C GLU A 216 -15.29 7.10 -27.51
N ILE A 217 -14.63 6.42 -28.46
CA ILE A 217 -14.90 6.56 -29.89
C ILE A 217 -16.34 6.12 -30.21
N LEU A 218 -16.76 4.95 -29.72
CA LEU A 218 -18.10 4.43 -29.92
C LEU A 218 -19.18 5.33 -29.32
N ALA A 219 -18.94 5.89 -28.12
CA ALA A 219 -19.85 6.83 -27.48
C ALA A 219 -19.93 8.17 -28.24
N GLY A 220 -18.83 8.63 -28.82
CA GLY A 220 -18.78 9.83 -29.67
C GLY A 220 -19.53 9.67 -30.98
N VAL A 221 -19.42 8.50 -31.60
CA VAL A 221 -20.18 8.17 -32.83
C VAL A 221 -21.68 8.09 -32.53
N ALA A 222 -22.09 7.42 -31.45
CA ALA A 222 -23.51 7.29 -31.06
C ALA A 222 -24.16 8.62 -30.62
N ALA A 223 -23.39 9.64 -30.29
CA ALA A 223 -23.90 10.98 -29.95
C ALA A 223 -23.97 11.92 -31.15
N ALA A 224 -23.41 11.52 -32.28
CA ALA A 224 -23.41 12.29 -33.55
C ALA A 224 -24.52 11.88 -34.51
N ASP A 225 -25.16 10.73 -34.28
CA ASP A 225 -26.36 10.24 -34.96
C ASP A 225 -27.64 10.65 -34.16
#